data_42f7e76fc60284989e18c12bb8cac41f
#
_entry.id   42f7e76fc60284989e18c12bb8cac41f
#
_cell.length_a   1.000
_cell.length_b   1.000
_cell.length_c   1.000
_cell.angle_alpha   90.00
_cell.angle_beta   90.00
_cell.angle_gamma   90.00
#
_symmetry.space_group_name_H-M   'P 1'
#
loop_
_entity.id
_entity.type
_entity.pdbx_description
1 polymer ?
#
loop_
_entity_poly.entity_id
_entity_poly.type
_entity_poly.pdbx_seq_one_letter_code
_entity_poly.pdbx_strand_id
1 'polypeptide(L)'
;MISFSLRRFTTTSLARAADKSRFVPLSGTYPKGFKVGGLHCGVKKNGNLDLAILTSDIPGSVAAGVFTTNKFKAAPVLVSQSVLKQTDGVNVNAIVVNSGCANAVTGEGGMTDANLMVDTVDRALGNSRPSTLVMSTGVIGQRLPIQKITDGIPKLIASGLGDSHEHWLNCAKAICTTDTFPKLVSKQFAVNGITYTLAGLAKGAGMICPNMATLLGFFVTDAPVSQPALHSILKHATDRSFNCISVDGDMSTNDTISAIANGAAGGATITEGTPEFKVLQDEITGFAQQLAQLVVRDGEGATKFVTIRVEDALSYTDAKQVASSISNSALVKTALYGKDANWGRILCATGYAGVEVVPAKTNVSFVPSDGSAELKLLVNGEPENVDEARALEILEAEDLEIVVQLGTGGGAAAKFWTCDFSHEYVTINGDYRS
;
A
#
# COMPACT_ATOMS: atom_id res chain seq x y z
N MET A 1 46.03 -17.42 -39.27
CA MET A 1 46.01 -16.57 -38.09
C MET A 1 44.62 -15.91 -38.06
N ILE A 2 43.72 -16.38 -37.19
CA ILE A 2 42.36 -15.80 -37.03
C ILE A 2 42.47 -14.87 -35.84
N SER A 3 42.28 -13.58 -36.10
CA SER A 3 42.29 -12.53 -35.06
C SER A 3 40.95 -12.51 -34.35
N PHE A 4 40.91 -12.87 -33.07
CA PHE A 4 39.76 -12.66 -32.21
C PHE A 4 39.76 -11.20 -31.70
N SER A 5 38.81 -10.41 -32.19
CA SER A 5 38.52 -9.10 -31.64
C SER A 5 37.78 -9.27 -30.32
N LEU A 6 38.44 -8.99 -29.21
CA LEU A 6 37.81 -8.80 -27.89
C LEU A 6 36.92 -7.56 -27.92
N ARG A 7 35.60 -7.72 -28.00
CA ARG A 7 34.68 -6.64 -27.67
C ARG A 7 34.82 -6.32 -26.17
N ARG A 8 35.34 -5.15 -25.86
CA ARG A 8 35.29 -4.59 -24.49
C ARG A 8 33.82 -4.44 -24.13
N PHE A 9 33.37 -5.17 -23.13
CA PHE A 9 32.15 -4.82 -22.42
C PHE A 9 32.39 -3.49 -21.72
N THR A 10 31.82 -2.45 -22.23
CA THR A 10 31.70 -1.17 -21.52
C THR A 10 30.78 -1.45 -20.31
N THR A 11 31.34 -1.29 -19.13
CA THR A 11 30.57 -1.21 -17.89
C THR A 11 29.56 -0.07 -18.05
N THR A 12 28.30 -0.44 -18.27
CA THR A 12 27.17 0.48 -18.18
C THR A 12 27.22 1.12 -16.81
N SER A 13 27.22 2.43 -16.77
CA SER A 13 27.07 3.23 -15.55
C SER A 13 25.92 2.67 -14.74
N LEU A 14 26.18 2.28 -13.49
CA LEU A 14 25.14 2.02 -12.49
C LEU A 14 24.18 3.21 -12.54
N ALA A 15 22.97 2.96 -13.03
CA ALA A 15 21.91 3.95 -12.98
C ALA A 15 21.76 4.32 -11.51
N ARG A 16 22.05 5.56 -11.17
CA ARG A 16 21.91 6.08 -9.81
C ARG A 16 20.46 5.89 -9.44
N ALA A 17 20.16 5.13 -8.37
CA ALA A 17 18.81 4.96 -7.87
C ALA A 17 18.15 6.34 -7.78
N ALA A 18 16.96 6.48 -8.35
CA ALA A 18 16.24 7.77 -8.37
C ALA A 18 16.09 8.26 -6.92
N ASP A 19 16.37 9.54 -6.69
CA ASP A 19 16.19 10.15 -5.37
C ASP A 19 14.69 10.18 -5.04
N LYS A 20 14.27 9.27 -4.16
CA LYS A 20 12.88 9.14 -3.69
C LYS A 20 12.58 9.99 -2.45
N SER A 21 13.55 10.76 -1.94
CA SER A 21 13.36 11.67 -0.79
C SER A 21 12.25 12.70 -1.02
N ARG A 22 11.98 13.06 -2.28
CA ARG A 22 10.87 13.94 -2.69
C ARG A 22 9.48 13.45 -2.28
N PHE A 23 9.34 12.16 -1.99
CA PHE A 23 8.07 11.56 -1.56
C PHE A 23 7.90 11.56 -0.04
N VAL A 24 8.92 11.96 0.72
CA VAL A 24 8.85 12.09 2.17
C VAL A 24 8.38 13.50 2.52
N PRO A 25 7.22 13.65 3.19
CA PRO A 25 6.72 14.97 3.55
C PRO A 25 7.66 15.66 4.55
N LEU A 26 7.89 16.95 4.38
CA LEU A 26 8.69 17.78 5.29
C LEU A 26 7.87 18.32 6.48
N SER A 27 6.54 18.28 6.38
CA SER A 27 5.59 18.74 7.42
C SER A 27 4.25 18.06 7.19
N GLY A 28 3.36 18.17 8.17
CA GLY A 28 1.99 17.66 8.06
C GLY A 28 1.09 18.19 9.16
N THR A 29 -0.22 18.08 8.96
CA THR A 29 -1.23 18.33 10.00
C THR A 29 -1.83 16.99 10.38
N TYR A 30 -1.91 16.72 11.66
CA TYR A 30 -2.28 15.40 12.17
C TYR A 30 -3.60 15.43 12.94
N PRO A 31 -4.38 14.33 12.93
CA PRO A 31 -5.67 14.25 13.61
C PRO A 31 -5.53 14.45 15.11
N LYS A 32 -6.47 15.23 15.68
CA LYS A 32 -6.51 15.51 17.11
C LYS A 32 -6.70 14.24 17.94
N GLY A 33 -6.07 14.22 19.13
CA GLY A 33 -6.24 13.13 20.09
C GLY A 33 -5.51 11.84 19.74
N PHE A 34 -4.65 11.83 18.72
CA PHE A 34 -3.75 10.72 18.41
C PHE A 34 -2.31 11.06 18.78
N LYS A 35 -1.61 10.06 19.32
CA LYS A 35 -0.16 10.07 19.54
C LYS A 35 0.48 8.87 18.89
N VAL A 36 1.65 9.07 18.33
CA VAL A 36 2.41 8.03 17.62
C VAL A 36 3.88 8.10 18.01
N GLY A 37 4.59 6.99 17.80
CA GLY A 37 6.03 6.99 17.96
C GLY A 37 6.68 5.75 17.38
N GLY A 38 8.00 5.82 17.23
CA GLY A 38 8.85 4.72 16.77
C GLY A 38 10.07 4.57 17.66
N LEU A 39 10.44 3.33 17.96
CA LEU A 39 11.58 2.98 18.81
C LEU A 39 12.39 1.85 18.16
N HIS A 40 13.70 1.83 18.39
CA HIS A 40 14.53 0.65 18.18
C HIS A 40 14.52 -0.20 19.44
N CYS A 41 13.85 -1.35 19.40
CA CYS A 41 13.83 -2.29 20.52
C CYS A 41 14.76 -3.50 20.31
N GLY A 42 15.39 -3.62 19.14
CA GLY A 42 16.42 -4.63 18.84
C GLY A 42 15.88 -5.89 18.12
N VAL A 43 14.75 -5.79 17.43
CA VAL A 43 14.30 -6.82 16.47
C VAL A 43 15.20 -6.78 15.24
N LYS A 44 15.43 -5.58 14.67
CA LYS A 44 16.39 -5.36 13.58
C LYS A 44 17.81 -5.27 14.14
N LYS A 45 18.74 -5.93 13.46
CA LYS A 45 20.17 -5.95 13.87
C LYS A 45 20.94 -4.69 13.48
N ASN A 46 20.43 -3.93 12.53
CA ASN A 46 21.10 -2.74 11.94
C ASN A 46 20.87 -1.44 12.72
N GLY A 47 20.15 -1.48 13.86
CA GLY A 47 19.86 -0.30 14.69
C GLY A 47 18.71 0.58 14.20
N ASN A 48 18.07 0.25 13.09
CA ASN A 48 16.91 0.98 12.60
C ASN A 48 15.70 0.80 13.55
N LEU A 49 14.80 1.78 13.56
CA LEU A 49 13.55 1.69 14.30
C LEU A 49 12.77 0.44 13.86
N ASP A 50 12.19 -0.28 14.83
CA ASP A 50 11.58 -1.58 14.60
C ASP A 50 10.32 -1.86 15.44
N LEU A 51 9.92 -0.91 16.28
CA LEU A 51 8.69 -0.92 17.06
C LEU A 51 7.96 0.41 16.87
N ALA A 52 6.70 0.35 16.42
CA ALA A 52 5.83 1.52 16.27
C ALA A 52 4.57 1.35 17.12
N ILE A 53 4.10 2.43 17.71
CA ILE A 53 2.82 2.49 18.41
C ILE A 53 2.06 3.73 17.96
N LEU A 54 0.75 3.56 17.72
CA LEU A 54 -0.25 4.61 17.61
C LEU A 54 -1.26 4.41 18.72
N THR A 55 -1.69 5.50 19.37
CA THR A 55 -2.76 5.46 20.35
C THR A 55 -3.67 6.69 20.23
N SER A 56 -4.94 6.53 20.61
CA SER A 56 -5.90 7.62 20.81
C SER A 56 -6.15 7.85 22.29
N ASP A 57 -6.03 9.09 22.71
CA ASP A 57 -6.36 9.53 24.09
C ASP A 57 -7.88 9.74 24.27
N ILE A 58 -8.67 9.61 23.22
CA ILE A 58 -10.12 9.90 23.23
C ILE A 58 -10.90 8.61 23.48
N PRO A 59 -11.73 8.55 24.52
CA PRO A 59 -12.63 7.42 24.77
C PRO A 59 -13.63 7.23 23.64
N GLY A 60 -14.04 5.97 23.39
CA GLY A 60 -15.05 5.65 22.39
C GLY A 60 -14.53 5.59 20.95
N SER A 61 -13.23 5.58 20.75
CA SER A 61 -12.64 5.36 19.43
C SER A 61 -13.19 4.09 18.78
N VAL A 62 -13.45 4.14 17.48
CA VAL A 62 -13.90 2.99 16.70
C VAL A 62 -12.83 2.58 15.69
N ALA A 63 -12.73 1.28 15.44
CA ALA A 63 -11.75 0.72 14.52
C ALA A 63 -12.36 -0.23 13.51
N ALA A 64 -11.71 -0.34 12.37
CA ALA A 64 -11.99 -1.34 11.34
C ALA A 64 -10.68 -1.90 10.81
N GLY A 65 -10.72 -3.10 10.24
CA GLY A 65 -9.57 -3.75 9.62
C GLY A 65 -9.97 -4.59 8.41
N VAL A 66 -9.12 -4.61 7.40
CA VAL A 66 -9.17 -5.54 6.28
C VAL A 66 -7.84 -6.31 6.26
N PHE A 67 -7.90 -7.58 5.90
CA PHE A 67 -6.81 -8.53 6.14
C PHE A 67 -6.59 -9.43 4.94
N THR A 68 -5.37 -9.95 4.80
CA THR A 68 -4.99 -10.88 3.75
C THR A 68 -5.95 -12.07 3.63
N THR A 69 -6.21 -12.49 2.40
CA THR A 69 -6.92 -13.73 2.08
C THR A 69 -6.00 -14.95 1.98
N ASN A 70 -4.67 -14.74 2.15
CA ASN A 70 -3.70 -15.83 2.18
C ASN A 70 -4.11 -16.87 3.23
N LYS A 71 -3.99 -18.14 2.88
CA LYS A 71 -4.36 -19.25 3.80
C LYS A 71 -3.38 -19.40 4.97
N PHE A 72 -2.12 -18.99 4.77
CA PHE A 72 -1.10 -18.97 5.81
C PHE A 72 -1.09 -17.63 6.57
N LYS A 73 -2.24 -17.27 7.14
CA LYS A 73 -2.35 -16.02 7.92
C LYS A 73 -1.39 -16.00 9.09
N ALA A 74 -0.65 -14.91 9.21
CA ALA A 74 0.25 -14.68 10.33
C ALA A 74 -0.52 -14.51 11.66
N ALA A 75 0.14 -14.81 12.77
CA ALA A 75 -0.45 -14.68 14.11
C ALA A 75 -1.02 -13.27 14.39
N PRO A 76 -0.33 -12.15 14.08
CA PRO A 76 -0.89 -10.80 14.29
C PRO A 76 -2.19 -10.55 13.51
N VAL A 77 -2.33 -11.13 12.31
CA VAL A 77 -3.58 -11.04 11.54
C VAL A 77 -4.74 -11.69 12.30
N LEU A 78 -4.53 -12.90 12.80
CA LEU A 78 -5.56 -13.65 13.55
C LEU A 78 -5.92 -12.96 14.87
N VAL A 79 -4.93 -12.42 15.58
CA VAL A 79 -5.15 -11.71 16.85
C VAL A 79 -5.90 -10.41 16.61
N SER A 80 -5.53 -9.60 15.62
CA SER A 80 -6.25 -8.35 15.29
C SER A 80 -7.69 -8.60 14.83
N GLN A 81 -7.93 -9.67 14.04
CA GLN A 81 -9.29 -10.11 13.71
C GLN A 81 -10.10 -10.49 14.95
N SER A 82 -9.47 -11.19 15.90
CA SER A 82 -10.11 -11.58 17.16
C SER A 82 -10.46 -10.36 18.03
N VAL A 83 -9.55 -9.40 18.15
CA VAL A 83 -9.81 -8.14 18.89
C VAL A 83 -11.00 -7.40 18.28
N LEU A 84 -11.02 -7.17 16.97
CA LEU A 84 -12.13 -6.49 16.29
C LEU A 84 -13.45 -7.24 16.48
N LYS A 85 -13.44 -8.57 16.44
CA LYS A 85 -14.63 -9.39 16.64
C LYS A 85 -15.14 -9.34 18.09
N GLN A 86 -14.25 -9.35 19.06
CA GLN A 86 -14.60 -9.32 20.51
C GLN A 86 -15.13 -7.95 20.95
N THR A 87 -14.71 -6.90 20.29
CA THR A 87 -15.03 -5.51 20.64
C THR A 87 -16.09 -4.91 19.72
N ASP A 88 -16.51 -5.61 18.67
CA ASP A 88 -17.26 -5.05 17.54
C ASP A 88 -16.57 -3.77 16.97
N GLY A 89 -15.25 -3.70 17.08
CA GLY A 89 -14.43 -2.55 16.69
C GLY A 89 -14.67 -1.29 17.52
N VAL A 90 -15.33 -1.39 18.68
CA VAL A 90 -15.63 -0.24 19.58
C VAL A 90 -14.64 -0.21 20.75
N ASN A 91 -14.17 0.99 21.12
CA ASN A 91 -13.12 1.22 22.13
C ASN A 91 -11.78 0.53 21.77
N VAL A 92 -11.48 0.43 20.51
CA VAL A 92 -10.15 0.06 20.02
C VAL A 92 -9.40 1.36 19.80
N ASN A 93 -8.35 1.58 20.58
CA ASN A 93 -7.69 2.87 20.68
C ASN A 93 -6.18 2.81 20.38
N ALA A 94 -5.62 1.65 20.06
CA ALA A 94 -4.20 1.53 19.78
C ALA A 94 -3.89 0.56 18.62
N ILE A 95 -2.72 0.78 17.99
CA ILE A 95 -2.09 -0.13 17.04
C ILE A 95 -0.64 -0.28 17.46
N VAL A 96 -0.15 -1.53 17.55
CA VAL A 96 1.27 -1.83 17.74
C VAL A 96 1.81 -2.60 16.56
N VAL A 97 2.99 -2.20 16.07
CA VAL A 97 3.63 -2.81 14.90
C VAL A 97 5.08 -3.13 15.23
N ASN A 98 5.52 -4.35 14.97
CA ASN A 98 6.96 -4.64 14.89
C ASN A 98 7.39 -4.89 13.44
N SER A 99 8.62 -4.52 13.11
CA SER A 99 9.25 -4.84 11.84
C SER A 99 10.57 -5.59 12.03
N GLY A 100 10.94 -6.41 11.01
CA GLY A 100 12.12 -7.30 11.06
C GLY A 100 11.77 -8.78 11.25
N CYS A 101 10.61 -9.10 11.82
CA CYS A 101 10.10 -10.46 11.96
C CYS A 101 8.58 -10.46 11.75
N ALA A 102 8.10 -11.30 10.84
CA ALA A 102 6.70 -11.34 10.40
C ALA A 102 5.78 -12.06 11.41
N ASN A 103 6.30 -12.85 12.32
CA ASN A 103 5.52 -13.72 13.18
C ASN A 103 4.50 -14.56 12.40
N ALA A 104 4.91 -15.06 11.25
CA ALA A 104 4.13 -15.91 10.35
C ALA A 104 4.71 -17.32 10.33
N VAL A 105 3.82 -18.32 10.24
CA VAL A 105 4.19 -19.75 10.27
C VAL A 105 4.98 -20.10 11.55
N THR A 106 4.54 -19.56 12.69
CA THR A 106 5.19 -19.68 14.00
C THR A 106 4.35 -20.47 15.02
N GLY A 107 3.24 -21.05 14.56
CA GLY A 107 2.37 -21.92 15.37
C GLY A 107 1.78 -21.22 16.60
N GLU A 108 1.45 -22.00 17.65
CA GLU A 108 0.86 -21.48 18.89
C GLU A 108 1.77 -20.49 19.61
N GLY A 109 3.09 -20.69 19.51
CA GLY A 109 4.03 -19.76 20.10
C GLY A 109 3.95 -18.37 19.48
N GLY A 110 3.72 -18.27 18.16
CA GLY A 110 3.51 -16.99 17.50
C GLY A 110 2.21 -16.31 17.92
N MET A 111 1.15 -17.08 18.15
CA MET A 111 -0.11 -16.58 18.71
C MET A 111 0.09 -16.03 20.13
N THR A 112 0.85 -16.75 20.97
CA THR A 112 1.20 -16.28 22.32
C THR A 112 1.97 -14.96 22.26
N ASP A 113 2.96 -14.84 21.37
CA ASP A 113 3.76 -13.63 21.22
C ASP A 113 2.90 -12.44 20.75
N ALA A 114 2.01 -12.64 19.78
CA ALA A 114 1.13 -11.58 19.28
C ALA A 114 0.13 -11.09 20.34
N ASN A 115 -0.47 -12.02 21.12
CA ASN A 115 -1.32 -11.65 22.25
C ASN A 115 -0.55 -10.90 23.33
N LEU A 116 0.69 -11.33 23.64
CA LEU A 116 1.54 -10.65 24.64
C LEU A 116 1.88 -9.20 24.22
N MET A 117 2.03 -8.94 22.92
CA MET A 117 2.18 -7.56 22.42
C MET A 117 0.94 -6.73 22.72
N VAL A 118 -0.27 -7.24 22.41
CA VAL A 118 -1.55 -6.59 22.72
C VAL A 118 -1.70 -6.33 24.22
N ASP A 119 -1.54 -7.37 25.03
CA ASP A 119 -1.69 -7.28 26.49
C ASP A 119 -0.71 -6.28 27.11
N THR A 120 0.52 -6.20 26.56
CA THR A 120 1.54 -5.27 27.08
C THR A 120 1.18 -3.83 26.77
N VAL A 121 0.66 -3.54 25.56
CA VAL A 121 0.19 -2.19 25.21
C VAL A 121 -1.05 -1.83 26.04
N ASP A 122 -2.04 -2.70 26.12
CA ASP A 122 -3.27 -2.45 26.86
C ASP A 122 -3.01 -2.20 28.34
N ARG A 123 -2.11 -2.97 28.96
CA ARG A 123 -1.69 -2.77 30.36
C ARG A 123 -0.98 -1.42 30.53
N ALA A 124 -0.09 -1.05 29.63
CA ALA A 124 0.66 0.19 29.71
C ALA A 124 -0.22 1.44 29.48
N LEU A 125 -1.31 1.28 28.72
CA LEU A 125 -2.32 2.32 28.50
C LEU A 125 -3.44 2.31 29.58
N GLY A 126 -3.47 1.31 30.47
CA GLY A 126 -4.53 1.17 31.47
C GLY A 126 -5.86 0.66 30.93
N ASN A 127 -5.87 0.03 29.78
CA ASN A 127 -7.05 -0.58 29.20
C ASN A 127 -7.47 -1.84 29.97
N SER A 128 -8.75 -1.98 30.29
CA SER A 128 -9.29 -3.11 31.07
C SER A 128 -9.74 -4.30 30.20
N ARG A 129 -9.71 -4.15 28.89
CA ARG A 129 -10.10 -5.15 27.88
C ARG A 129 -9.22 -5.00 26.64
N PRO A 130 -9.16 -6.00 25.73
CA PRO A 130 -8.43 -5.85 24.48
C PRO A 130 -8.90 -4.62 23.69
N SER A 131 -7.97 -3.71 23.43
CA SER A 131 -8.23 -2.43 22.74
C SER A 131 -7.14 -2.10 21.74
N THR A 132 -6.19 -3.01 21.51
CA THR A 132 -5.02 -2.81 20.67
C THR A 132 -5.04 -3.78 19.47
N LEU A 133 -4.85 -3.26 18.26
CA LEU A 133 -4.56 -4.06 17.08
C LEU A 133 -3.05 -4.30 16.98
N VAL A 134 -2.66 -5.48 16.51
CA VAL A 134 -1.25 -5.87 16.37
C VAL A 134 -0.91 -6.19 14.91
N MET A 135 0.26 -5.73 14.46
CA MET A 135 0.80 -6.03 13.14
C MET A 135 2.28 -6.41 13.26
N SER A 136 2.75 -7.26 12.37
CA SER A 136 4.17 -7.64 12.26
C SER A 136 4.58 -7.74 10.80
N THR A 137 5.85 -7.47 10.50
CA THR A 137 6.40 -7.62 9.15
C THR A 137 7.88 -7.96 9.18
N GLY A 138 8.39 -8.64 8.15
CA GLY A 138 9.77 -9.07 8.03
C GLY A 138 9.89 -10.55 7.69
N VAL A 139 10.87 -11.23 8.28
CA VAL A 139 11.20 -12.64 7.96
C VAL A 139 10.10 -13.58 8.46
N ILE A 140 9.67 -14.50 7.56
CA ILE A 140 8.70 -15.57 7.86
C ILE A 140 9.42 -16.77 8.49
N GLY A 141 8.73 -17.50 9.36
CA GLY A 141 9.24 -18.76 9.98
C GLY A 141 10.14 -18.55 11.19
N GLN A 142 10.34 -17.30 11.62
CA GLN A 142 11.11 -16.99 12.83
C GLN A 142 10.19 -16.57 13.97
N ARG A 143 10.53 -17.00 15.20
CA ARG A 143 9.85 -16.53 16.41
C ARG A 143 10.28 -15.09 16.72
N LEU A 144 9.36 -14.30 17.22
CA LEU A 144 9.67 -12.95 17.70
C LEU A 144 10.67 -12.99 18.86
N PRO A 145 11.65 -12.08 18.92
CA PRO A 145 12.40 -11.83 20.14
C PRO A 145 11.51 -11.05 21.12
N ILE A 146 10.45 -11.72 21.59
CA ILE A 146 9.29 -11.09 22.24
C ILE A 146 9.65 -10.25 23.46
N GLN A 147 10.65 -10.70 24.26
CA GLN A 147 11.09 -9.94 25.44
C GLN A 147 11.57 -8.53 25.07
N LYS A 148 12.29 -8.38 23.96
CA LYS A 148 12.77 -7.06 23.49
C LYS A 148 11.60 -6.12 23.15
N ILE A 149 10.54 -6.67 22.55
CA ILE A 149 9.34 -5.93 22.19
C ILE A 149 8.57 -5.53 23.45
N THR A 150 8.33 -6.47 24.36
CA THR A 150 7.61 -6.20 25.60
C THR A 150 8.35 -5.26 26.54
N ASP A 151 9.68 -5.24 26.51
CA ASP A 151 10.49 -4.24 27.22
C ASP A 151 10.50 -2.87 26.54
N GLY A 152 10.32 -2.84 25.21
CA GLY A 152 10.27 -1.61 24.40
C GLY A 152 8.94 -0.88 24.49
N ILE A 153 7.81 -1.60 24.53
CA ILE A 153 6.47 -1.04 24.55
C ILE A 153 6.25 -0.01 25.68
N PRO A 154 6.51 -0.36 26.97
CA PRO A 154 6.32 0.62 28.06
C PRO A 154 7.21 1.86 27.94
N LYS A 155 8.44 1.69 27.43
CA LYS A 155 9.38 2.81 27.22
C LYS A 155 8.85 3.76 26.15
N LEU A 156 8.35 3.23 25.03
CA LEU A 156 7.79 4.02 23.95
C LEU A 156 6.53 4.76 24.40
N ILE A 157 5.64 4.10 25.15
CA ILE A 157 4.41 4.72 25.68
C ILE A 157 4.73 5.81 26.70
N ALA A 158 5.68 5.60 27.59
CA ALA A 158 5.98 6.54 28.66
C ALA A 158 6.65 7.84 28.19
N SER A 159 7.47 7.79 27.16
CA SER A 159 8.32 8.94 26.78
C SER A 159 8.59 9.13 25.29
N GLY A 160 8.09 8.24 24.42
CA GLY A 160 8.38 8.28 22.97
C GLY A 160 7.18 8.58 22.11
N LEU A 161 5.97 8.72 22.66
CA LEU A 161 4.77 9.08 21.90
C LEU A 161 4.55 10.59 21.86
N GLY A 162 4.12 11.09 20.72
CA GLY A 162 3.74 12.48 20.52
C GLY A 162 2.92 12.68 19.25
N ASP A 163 2.54 13.91 18.99
CA ASP A 163 1.67 14.31 17.87
C ASP A 163 2.41 15.13 16.79
N SER A 164 3.69 15.45 17.00
CA SER A 164 4.47 16.23 16.05
C SER A 164 4.79 15.43 14.77
N HIS A 165 5.13 16.16 13.70
CA HIS A 165 5.56 15.56 12.43
C HIS A 165 6.70 14.55 12.60
N GLU A 166 7.65 14.83 13.49
CA GLU A 166 8.77 13.94 13.77
C GLU A 166 8.32 12.60 14.36
N HIS A 167 7.34 12.60 15.30
CA HIS A 167 6.78 11.37 15.86
C HIS A 167 6.09 10.54 14.79
N TRP A 168 5.31 11.16 13.91
CA TRP A 168 4.67 10.49 12.78
C TRP A 168 5.69 9.92 11.80
N LEU A 169 6.73 10.67 11.47
CA LEU A 169 7.80 10.22 10.59
C LEU A 169 8.59 9.06 11.20
N ASN A 170 8.87 9.10 12.51
CA ASN A 170 9.56 8.00 13.21
C ASN A 170 8.66 6.75 13.29
N CYS A 171 7.36 6.90 13.49
CA CYS A 171 6.40 5.81 13.40
C CYS A 171 6.42 5.17 12.00
N ALA A 172 6.42 5.98 10.92
CA ALA A 172 6.52 5.50 9.55
C ALA A 172 7.85 4.76 9.27
N LYS A 173 8.97 5.25 9.77
CA LYS A 173 10.28 4.58 9.66
C LYS A 173 10.31 3.25 10.41
N ALA A 174 9.63 3.16 11.54
CA ALA A 174 9.66 1.98 12.40
C ALA A 174 8.95 0.77 11.78
N ILE A 175 8.01 0.99 10.86
CA ILE A 175 7.30 -0.10 10.16
C ILE A 175 7.99 -0.54 8.85
N CYS A 176 8.97 0.19 8.34
CA CYS A 176 9.69 -0.13 7.10
C CYS A 176 10.51 -1.43 7.22
N THR A 177 10.69 -2.13 6.08
CA THR A 177 11.57 -3.31 5.96
C THR A 177 12.61 -3.09 4.86
N THR A 178 12.30 -3.42 3.61
CA THR A 178 13.10 -3.16 2.41
C THR A 178 12.78 -1.80 1.78
N ASP A 179 11.86 -1.08 2.38
CA ASP A 179 11.45 0.26 1.94
C ASP A 179 12.65 1.22 1.85
N THR A 180 12.75 1.99 0.78
CA THR A 180 13.80 2.98 0.59
C THR A 180 13.43 4.35 1.18
N PHE A 181 12.14 4.59 1.44
CA PHE A 181 11.63 5.78 2.13
C PHE A 181 10.37 5.47 2.96
N PRO A 182 10.14 6.20 4.07
CA PRO A 182 8.92 6.07 4.88
C PRO A 182 7.73 6.68 4.15
N LYS A 183 6.60 5.97 4.13
CA LYS A 183 5.37 6.41 3.46
C LYS A 183 4.41 6.98 4.49
N LEU A 184 4.27 8.30 4.48
CA LEU A 184 3.44 9.08 5.40
C LEU A 184 2.63 10.09 4.58
N VAL A 185 1.33 10.13 4.81
CA VAL A 185 0.43 11.12 4.22
C VAL A 185 -0.43 11.72 5.32
N SER A 186 -0.68 13.02 5.24
CA SER A 186 -1.70 13.69 6.05
C SER A 186 -2.50 14.67 5.20
N LYS A 187 -3.79 14.83 5.50
CA LYS A 187 -4.70 15.67 4.72
C LYS A 187 -5.79 16.23 5.61
N GLN A 188 -6.16 17.50 5.38
CA GLN A 188 -7.37 18.10 5.93
C GLN A 188 -8.46 18.17 4.85
N PHE A 189 -9.70 18.01 5.28
CA PHE A 189 -10.88 18.14 4.43
C PHE A 189 -12.05 18.67 5.26
N ALA A 190 -13.08 19.19 4.60
CA ALA A 190 -14.24 19.76 5.26
C ALA A 190 -15.52 18.98 4.92
N VAL A 191 -16.34 18.74 5.94
CA VAL A 191 -17.68 18.18 5.79
C VAL A 191 -18.64 19.09 6.58
N ASN A 192 -19.63 19.67 5.92
CA ASN A 192 -20.60 20.58 6.52
C ASN A 192 -19.97 21.71 7.37
N GLY A 193 -18.86 22.29 6.87
CA GLY A 193 -18.18 23.39 7.54
C GLY A 193 -17.28 22.98 8.72
N ILE A 194 -17.21 21.69 9.06
CA ILE A 194 -16.28 21.17 10.07
C ILE A 194 -15.05 20.61 9.35
N THR A 195 -13.85 21.03 9.78
CA THR A 195 -12.59 20.53 9.25
C THR A 195 -12.17 19.28 10.02
N TYR A 196 -11.99 18.21 9.30
CA TYR A 196 -11.43 16.92 9.77
C TYR A 196 -10.04 16.69 9.22
N THR A 197 -9.29 15.88 9.91
CA THR A 197 -7.93 15.50 9.51
C THR A 197 -7.82 13.99 9.33
N LEU A 198 -7.11 13.59 8.28
CA LEU A 198 -6.66 12.22 8.01
C LEU A 198 -5.14 12.17 8.11
N ALA A 199 -4.61 11.14 8.73
CA ALA A 199 -3.19 10.81 8.63
C ALA A 199 -3.01 9.30 8.55
N GLY A 200 -2.01 8.84 7.82
CA GLY A 200 -1.76 7.41 7.67
C GLY A 200 -0.37 7.09 7.17
N LEU A 201 0.00 5.87 7.43
CA LEU A 201 1.29 5.26 7.12
C LEU A 201 1.06 4.00 6.32
N ALA A 202 2.01 3.68 5.45
CA ALA A 202 2.09 2.40 4.79
C ALA A 202 3.55 1.96 4.68
N LYS A 203 3.77 0.66 4.57
CA LYS A 203 5.08 0.07 4.24
C LYS A 203 4.90 -1.02 3.20
N GLY A 204 5.92 -1.21 2.41
CA GLY A 204 6.03 -2.27 1.41
C GLY A 204 6.82 -1.79 0.21
N ALA A 205 7.63 -2.70 -0.35
CA ALA A 205 8.43 -2.51 -1.54
C ALA A 205 8.50 -3.79 -2.38
N GLY A 206 8.38 -4.98 -1.75
CA GLY A 206 8.28 -6.29 -2.39
C GLY A 206 7.20 -7.16 -1.75
N MET A 207 6.85 -8.26 -2.41
CA MET A 207 5.71 -9.13 -2.10
C MET A 207 4.40 -8.33 -2.08
N ILE A 208 4.14 -7.59 -3.20
CA ILE A 208 3.01 -6.66 -3.33
C ILE A 208 2.14 -7.03 -4.52
N CYS A 209 1.03 -7.71 -4.24
CA CYS A 209 -0.12 -7.89 -5.14
C CYS A 209 -1.37 -8.25 -4.32
N PRO A 210 -2.07 -7.27 -3.78
CA PRO A 210 -3.16 -7.55 -2.85
C PRO A 210 -4.40 -8.11 -3.53
N ASN A 211 -4.91 -9.19 -2.92
CA ASN A 211 -6.33 -9.53 -3.01
C ASN A 211 -6.87 -9.50 -1.57
N MET A 212 -7.26 -8.30 -1.11
CA MET A 212 -7.58 -7.92 0.28
C MET A 212 -6.31 -7.65 1.13
N ALA A 213 -5.49 -6.69 0.67
CA ALA A 213 -4.32 -6.04 1.31
C ALA A 213 -3.00 -6.85 1.34
N THR A 214 -1.96 -6.40 0.55
CA THR A 214 -0.58 -6.92 0.63
C THR A 214 0.37 -5.85 1.11
N LEU A 215 0.23 -5.39 2.34
CA LEU A 215 1.15 -4.44 2.98
C LEU A 215 0.69 -4.22 4.42
N LEU A 216 1.48 -3.59 5.23
CA LEU A 216 0.99 -3.00 6.47
C LEU A 216 0.68 -1.53 6.23
N GLY A 217 -0.53 -1.14 6.56
CA GLY A 217 -0.94 0.25 6.54
C GLY A 217 -2.00 0.52 7.59
N PHE A 218 -2.02 1.73 8.07
CA PHE A 218 -3.11 2.22 8.90
C PHE A 218 -3.31 3.70 8.68
N PHE A 219 -4.53 4.14 8.85
CA PHE A 219 -4.87 5.55 8.86
C PHE A 219 -5.85 5.87 9.97
N VAL A 220 -5.85 7.11 10.39
CA VAL A 220 -6.70 7.59 11.46
C VAL A 220 -7.33 8.93 11.10
N THR A 221 -8.49 9.18 11.69
CA THR A 221 -9.21 10.45 11.54
C THR A 221 -9.78 10.92 12.88
N ASP A 222 -9.83 12.23 13.05
CA ASP A 222 -10.52 12.89 14.16
C ASP A 222 -12.01 13.12 13.89
N ALA A 223 -12.54 12.68 12.75
CA ALA A 223 -13.96 12.71 12.45
C ALA A 223 -14.76 11.72 13.33
N PRO A 224 -15.96 12.09 13.81
CA PRO A 224 -16.85 11.17 14.49
C PRO A 224 -17.53 10.26 13.46
N VAL A 225 -17.18 8.98 13.46
CA VAL A 225 -17.70 7.98 12.51
C VAL A 225 -18.26 6.80 13.28
N SER A 226 -19.42 6.28 12.88
CA SER A 226 -19.90 5.03 13.45
C SER A 226 -19.07 3.83 12.98
N GLN A 227 -18.94 2.79 13.81
CA GLN A 227 -18.11 1.63 13.47
C GLN A 227 -18.56 0.93 12.15
N PRO A 228 -19.85 0.71 11.88
CA PRO A 228 -20.27 0.15 10.58
C PRO A 228 -19.88 1.04 9.40
N ALA A 229 -20.03 2.36 9.54
CA ALA A 229 -19.64 3.31 8.50
C ALA A 229 -18.13 3.29 8.24
N LEU A 230 -17.30 3.26 9.30
CA LEU A 230 -15.84 3.17 9.16
C LEU A 230 -15.43 1.87 8.45
N HIS A 231 -16.06 0.73 8.80
CA HIS A 231 -15.79 -0.55 8.16
C HIS A 231 -16.16 -0.55 6.66
N SER A 232 -17.34 -0.02 6.34
CA SER A 232 -17.83 0.12 4.96
C SER A 232 -16.91 1.00 4.12
N ILE A 233 -16.51 2.15 4.66
CA ILE A 233 -15.57 3.08 4.02
C ILE A 233 -14.21 2.42 3.81
N LEU A 234 -13.66 1.77 4.83
CA LEU A 234 -12.36 1.11 4.74
C LEU A 234 -12.34 0.03 3.66
N LYS A 235 -13.37 -0.80 3.60
CA LYS A 235 -13.52 -1.84 2.58
C LYS A 235 -13.60 -1.24 1.17
N HIS A 236 -14.42 -0.21 0.99
CA HIS A 236 -14.56 0.49 -0.30
C HIS A 236 -13.24 1.14 -0.74
N ALA A 237 -12.59 1.87 0.16
CA ALA A 237 -11.32 2.53 -0.12
C ALA A 237 -10.20 1.53 -0.46
N THR A 238 -10.07 0.45 0.32
CA THR A 238 -9.08 -0.60 0.08
C THR A 238 -9.27 -1.27 -1.28
N ASP A 239 -10.53 -1.54 -1.67
CA ASP A 239 -10.82 -2.17 -2.97
C ASP A 239 -10.44 -1.29 -4.17
N ARG A 240 -10.38 0.04 -3.98
CA ARG A 240 -10.05 1.03 -5.01
C ARG A 240 -8.66 1.67 -4.88
N SER A 241 -7.86 1.18 -3.94
CA SER A 241 -6.52 1.68 -3.66
C SER A 241 -5.52 0.53 -3.50
N PHE A 242 -5.37 0.03 -2.29
CA PHE A 242 -4.41 -1.04 -1.96
C PHE A 242 -4.68 -2.35 -2.72
N ASN A 243 -5.93 -2.68 -3.06
CA ASN A 243 -6.25 -3.81 -3.92
C ASN A 243 -6.13 -3.51 -5.44
N CYS A 244 -5.57 -2.38 -5.78
CA CYS A 244 -5.30 -1.95 -7.15
C CYS A 244 -3.82 -1.60 -7.35
N ILE A 245 -2.91 -2.29 -6.65
CA ILE A 245 -1.47 -2.14 -6.84
C ILE A 245 -0.81 -3.50 -7.04
N SER A 246 0.34 -3.54 -7.72
CA SER A 246 1.21 -4.69 -7.77
C SER A 246 2.67 -4.29 -8.02
N VAL A 247 3.60 -4.95 -7.33
CA VAL A 247 5.02 -4.90 -7.63
C VAL A 247 5.45 -6.19 -8.33
N ASP A 248 5.10 -7.35 -7.79
CA ASP A 248 5.63 -8.65 -8.22
C ASP A 248 4.58 -9.77 -8.35
N GLY A 249 3.33 -9.49 -8.04
CA GLY A 249 2.25 -10.47 -8.14
C GLY A 249 2.09 -11.37 -6.92
N ASP A 250 2.93 -11.22 -5.89
CA ASP A 250 2.93 -12.07 -4.70
C ASP A 250 2.12 -11.49 -3.53
N MET A 251 1.39 -12.35 -2.81
CA MET A 251 0.54 -11.99 -1.68
C MET A 251 1.19 -12.42 -0.35
N SER A 252 1.35 -11.48 0.58
CA SER A 252 1.92 -11.73 1.90
C SER A 252 0.97 -12.48 2.85
N THR A 253 1.54 -13.07 3.88
CA THR A 253 0.85 -13.71 5.01
C THR A 253 0.34 -12.72 6.07
N ASN A 254 0.82 -11.47 6.03
CA ASN A 254 0.67 -10.47 7.10
C ASN A 254 -0.23 -9.29 6.78
N ASP A 255 -0.67 -9.16 5.53
CA ASP A 255 -1.26 -7.94 5.05
C ASP A 255 -2.46 -7.48 5.85
N THR A 256 -2.39 -6.22 6.24
CA THR A 256 -3.39 -5.60 7.10
C THR A 256 -3.48 -4.10 6.80
N ILE A 257 -4.69 -3.62 6.53
CA ILE A 257 -5.02 -2.19 6.56
C ILE A 257 -6.02 -1.97 7.71
N SER A 258 -5.66 -1.11 8.64
CA SER A 258 -6.54 -0.73 9.76
C SER A 258 -6.88 0.75 9.73
N ALA A 259 -8.05 1.08 10.24
CA ALA A 259 -8.48 2.47 10.43
C ALA A 259 -8.99 2.67 11.85
N ILE A 260 -8.70 3.84 12.46
CA ILE A 260 -9.28 4.27 13.73
C ILE A 260 -9.87 5.68 13.56
N ALA A 261 -11.10 5.88 14.06
CA ALA A 261 -11.74 7.17 14.16
C ALA A 261 -12.05 7.48 15.62
N ASN A 262 -11.69 8.67 16.13
CA ASN A 262 -11.85 9.02 17.54
C ASN A 262 -12.84 10.16 17.81
N GLY A 263 -13.33 10.85 16.78
CA GLY A 263 -14.32 11.92 16.92
C GLY A 263 -13.82 13.21 17.61
N ALA A 264 -12.52 13.38 17.82
CA ALA A 264 -11.95 14.50 18.56
C ALA A 264 -12.20 15.89 17.93
N ALA A 265 -12.50 15.94 16.62
CA ALA A 265 -12.83 17.19 15.95
C ALA A 265 -14.29 17.64 16.21
N GLY A 266 -15.12 16.78 16.82
CA GLY A 266 -16.53 17.07 17.10
C GLY A 266 -17.43 16.95 15.87
N GLY A 267 -18.67 17.39 16.01
CA GLY A 267 -19.69 17.27 14.98
C GLY A 267 -20.65 16.09 15.21
N ALA A 268 -21.60 15.91 14.30
CA ALA A 268 -22.52 14.77 14.33
C ALA A 268 -21.81 13.50 13.85
N THR A 269 -22.15 12.36 14.44
CA THR A 269 -21.61 11.06 14.03
C THR A 269 -22.01 10.74 12.59
N ILE A 270 -21.02 10.52 11.75
CA ILE A 270 -21.20 10.13 10.34
C ILE A 270 -21.60 8.67 10.29
N THR A 271 -22.76 8.38 9.68
CA THR A 271 -23.34 7.05 9.52
C THR A 271 -23.60 6.73 8.06
N GLU A 272 -23.73 5.45 7.73
CA GLU A 272 -24.09 5.02 6.37
C GLU A 272 -25.38 5.68 5.88
N GLY A 273 -25.44 5.98 4.60
CA GLY A 273 -26.61 6.57 3.93
C GLY A 273 -26.74 8.08 4.07
N THR A 274 -25.84 8.76 4.78
CA THR A 274 -25.83 10.22 4.88
C THR A 274 -24.98 10.87 3.78
N PRO A 275 -25.22 12.12 3.39
CA PRO A 275 -24.36 12.82 2.44
C PRO A 275 -22.90 12.91 2.94
N GLU A 276 -22.71 13.12 4.25
CA GLU A 276 -21.41 13.20 4.90
C GLU A 276 -20.63 11.90 4.77
N PHE A 277 -21.31 10.76 4.81
CA PHE A 277 -20.70 9.45 4.59
C PHE A 277 -20.08 9.35 3.20
N LYS A 278 -20.77 9.83 2.18
CA LYS A 278 -20.24 9.79 0.81
C LYS A 278 -19.02 10.68 0.66
N VAL A 279 -19.04 11.89 1.21
CA VAL A 279 -17.88 12.79 1.22
C VAL A 279 -16.69 12.14 1.91
N LEU A 280 -16.90 11.59 3.12
CA LEU A 280 -15.84 10.92 3.87
C LEU A 280 -15.29 9.69 3.14
N GLN A 281 -16.16 8.91 2.50
CA GLN A 281 -15.76 7.76 1.70
C GLN A 281 -14.86 8.15 0.53
N ASP A 282 -15.19 9.23 -0.19
CA ASP A 282 -14.42 9.72 -1.32
C ASP A 282 -13.06 10.29 -0.85
N GLU A 283 -13.05 11.05 0.25
CA GLU A 283 -11.83 11.59 0.85
C GLU A 283 -10.87 10.49 1.32
N ILE A 284 -11.38 9.48 2.02
CA ILE A 284 -10.58 8.33 2.48
C ILE A 284 -10.12 7.49 1.28
N THR A 285 -10.94 7.33 0.24
CA THR A 285 -10.54 6.60 -0.96
C THR A 285 -9.37 7.28 -1.67
N GLY A 286 -9.46 8.59 -1.92
CA GLY A 286 -8.37 9.36 -2.52
C GLY A 286 -7.10 9.35 -1.65
N PHE A 287 -7.25 9.44 -0.35
CA PHE A 287 -6.15 9.34 0.61
C PHE A 287 -5.46 7.96 0.56
N ALA A 288 -6.24 6.87 0.57
CA ALA A 288 -5.74 5.52 0.48
C ALA A 288 -5.03 5.25 -0.87
N GLN A 289 -5.52 5.85 -1.97
CA GLN A 289 -4.84 5.80 -3.27
C GLN A 289 -3.46 6.45 -3.23
N GLN A 290 -3.32 7.61 -2.58
CA GLN A 290 -2.01 8.26 -2.43
C GLN A 290 -1.02 7.36 -1.67
N LEU A 291 -1.43 6.75 -0.56
CA LEU A 291 -0.58 5.82 0.18
C LEU A 291 -0.22 4.57 -0.65
N ALA A 292 -1.18 4.00 -1.37
CA ALA A 292 -0.97 2.83 -2.21
C ALA A 292 0.02 3.11 -3.36
N GLN A 293 -0.08 4.28 -3.98
CA GLN A 293 0.86 4.72 -5.03
C GLN A 293 2.28 4.87 -4.50
N LEU A 294 2.47 5.38 -3.27
CA LEU A 294 3.80 5.47 -2.65
C LEU A 294 4.45 4.08 -2.46
N VAL A 295 3.65 3.04 -2.19
CA VAL A 295 4.14 1.66 -2.12
C VAL A 295 4.68 1.19 -3.46
N VAL A 296 3.95 1.41 -4.55
CA VAL A 296 4.38 1.05 -5.91
C VAL A 296 5.63 1.83 -6.34
N ARG A 297 5.68 3.14 -6.03
CA ARG A 297 6.85 3.99 -6.32
C ARG A 297 8.11 3.50 -5.62
N ASP A 298 7.96 2.81 -4.52
CA ASP A 298 9.05 2.20 -3.77
C ASP A 298 9.29 0.73 -4.13
N GLY A 299 8.64 0.21 -5.15
CA GLY A 299 8.83 -1.15 -5.61
C GLY A 299 10.32 -1.51 -5.74
N GLU A 300 10.71 -2.69 -5.25
CA GLU A 300 12.10 -3.16 -5.25
C GLU A 300 12.68 -3.11 -6.66
N GLY A 301 13.72 -2.31 -6.85
CA GLY A 301 14.37 -2.10 -8.15
C GLY A 301 13.54 -1.34 -9.19
N ALA A 302 12.38 -0.81 -8.84
CA ALA A 302 11.50 -0.10 -9.78
C ALA A 302 12.14 1.17 -10.35
N THR A 303 12.06 1.34 -11.67
CA THR A 303 12.48 2.54 -12.40
C THR A 303 11.31 3.32 -13.00
N LYS A 304 10.12 2.70 -13.01
CA LYS A 304 8.88 3.25 -13.57
C LYS A 304 7.75 3.17 -12.54
N PHE A 305 6.88 4.17 -12.57
CA PHE A 305 5.57 4.14 -11.95
C PHE A 305 4.51 4.17 -13.05
N VAL A 306 3.71 3.11 -13.13
CA VAL A 306 2.79 2.92 -14.26
C VAL A 306 1.36 2.83 -13.75
N THR A 307 0.50 3.70 -14.29
CA THR A 307 -0.94 3.61 -14.13
C THR A 307 -1.53 2.84 -15.30
N ILE A 308 -2.23 1.74 -15.02
CA ILE A 308 -3.04 1.02 -16.00
C ILE A 308 -4.49 1.46 -15.80
N ARG A 309 -5.07 2.14 -16.79
CA ARG A 309 -6.47 2.55 -16.81
C ARG A 309 -7.22 1.73 -17.85
N VAL A 310 -8.18 0.96 -17.37
CA VAL A 310 -9.08 0.18 -18.23
C VAL A 310 -10.44 0.85 -18.24
N GLU A 311 -11.00 1.04 -19.43
CA GLU A 311 -12.25 1.74 -19.67
C GLU A 311 -13.20 0.89 -20.51
N ASP A 312 -14.46 1.30 -20.53
CA ASP A 312 -15.52 0.71 -21.33
C ASP A 312 -15.67 -0.81 -21.08
N ALA A 313 -15.56 -1.23 -19.80
CA ALA A 313 -15.86 -2.57 -19.34
C ALA A 313 -17.33 -2.71 -18.93
N LEU A 314 -17.86 -3.94 -18.83
CA LEU A 314 -19.22 -4.21 -18.36
C LEU A 314 -19.41 -3.87 -16.88
N SER A 315 -18.34 -4.04 -16.06
CA SER A 315 -18.35 -3.72 -14.63
C SER A 315 -16.98 -3.18 -14.16
N TYR A 316 -16.99 -2.52 -12.98
CA TYR A 316 -15.76 -2.14 -12.28
C TYR A 316 -14.85 -3.35 -12.03
N THR A 317 -15.44 -4.50 -11.65
CA THR A 317 -14.71 -5.74 -11.39
C THR A 317 -14.00 -6.24 -12.64
N ASP A 318 -14.66 -6.20 -13.80
CA ASP A 318 -14.05 -6.61 -15.07
C ASP A 318 -12.91 -5.67 -15.47
N ALA A 319 -13.14 -4.35 -15.38
CA ALA A 319 -12.08 -3.36 -15.65
C ALA A 319 -10.86 -3.58 -14.74
N LYS A 320 -11.08 -3.79 -13.45
CA LYS A 320 -10.03 -4.07 -12.47
C LYS A 320 -9.29 -5.37 -12.78
N GLN A 321 -10.00 -6.42 -13.19
CA GLN A 321 -9.41 -7.72 -13.52
C GLN A 321 -8.48 -7.62 -14.73
N VAL A 322 -8.87 -6.89 -15.78
CA VAL A 322 -7.99 -6.63 -16.94
C VAL A 322 -6.78 -5.80 -16.51
N ALA A 323 -7.00 -4.72 -15.76
CA ALA A 323 -5.91 -3.86 -15.28
C ALA A 323 -4.91 -4.65 -14.42
N SER A 324 -5.38 -5.54 -13.55
CA SER A 324 -4.56 -6.46 -12.76
C SER A 324 -3.78 -7.44 -13.63
N SER A 325 -4.43 -8.02 -14.66
CA SER A 325 -3.77 -8.96 -15.59
C SER A 325 -2.60 -8.28 -16.32
N ILE A 326 -2.79 -7.06 -16.81
CA ILE A 326 -1.73 -6.29 -17.47
C ILE A 326 -0.61 -5.95 -16.47
N SER A 327 -0.99 -5.48 -15.27
CA SER A 327 -0.05 -5.05 -14.22
C SER A 327 0.85 -6.19 -13.70
N ASN A 328 0.37 -7.43 -13.75
CA ASN A 328 1.10 -8.63 -13.31
C ASN A 328 1.80 -9.38 -14.45
N SER A 329 1.67 -8.91 -15.69
CA SER A 329 2.34 -9.54 -16.84
C SER A 329 3.85 -9.26 -16.81
N ALA A 330 4.66 -10.29 -16.56
CA ALA A 330 6.11 -10.17 -16.58
C ALA A 330 6.62 -9.63 -17.95
N LEU A 331 5.97 -10.01 -19.05
CA LEU A 331 6.34 -9.52 -20.39
C LEU A 331 6.03 -8.02 -20.56
N VAL A 332 4.92 -7.52 -20.03
CA VAL A 332 4.61 -6.08 -20.03
C VAL A 332 5.62 -5.34 -19.17
N LYS A 333 5.87 -5.80 -17.94
CA LYS A 333 6.78 -5.14 -17.00
C LYS A 333 8.22 -5.08 -17.51
N THR A 334 8.70 -6.12 -18.18
CA THR A 334 10.05 -6.15 -18.78
C THR A 334 10.13 -5.27 -20.04
N ALA A 335 9.05 -5.16 -20.84
CA ALA A 335 8.99 -4.21 -21.96
C ALA A 335 9.09 -2.76 -21.46
N LEU A 336 8.36 -2.41 -20.40
CA LEU A 336 8.43 -1.09 -19.77
C LEU A 336 9.84 -0.74 -19.27
N TYR A 337 10.53 -1.71 -18.63
CA TYR A 337 11.92 -1.55 -18.23
C TYR A 337 12.85 -1.33 -19.43
N GLY A 338 12.65 -2.11 -20.49
CA GLY A 338 13.42 -2.03 -21.74
C GLY A 338 13.07 -0.84 -22.63
N LYS A 339 12.08 0.00 -22.22
CA LYS A 339 11.54 1.12 -23.00
C LYS A 339 11.03 0.66 -24.38
N ASP A 340 10.45 -0.54 -24.43
CA ASP A 340 9.83 -1.15 -25.62
C ASP A 340 8.33 -0.87 -25.61
N ALA A 341 7.83 -0.15 -26.60
CA ALA A 341 6.41 0.18 -26.75
C ALA A 341 5.55 -1.03 -27.19
N ASN A 342 5.72 -2.15 -26.51
CA ASN A 342 5.17 -3.45 -26.89
C ASN A 342 3.69 -3.59 -26.52
N TRP A 343 2.83 -2.88 -27.24
CA TRP A 343 1.37 -2.95 -27.06
C TRP A 343 0.81 -4.37 -27.31
N GLY A 344 1.49 -5.20 -28.12
CA GLY A 344 1.10 -6.60 -28.32
C GLY A 344 1.10 -7.41 -27.02
N ARG A 345 2.05 -7.17 -26.10
CA ARG A 345 2.07 -7.81 -24.78
C ARG A 345 0.93 -7.30 -23.89
N ILE A 346 0.54 -6.04 -24.02
CA ILE A 346 -0.61 -5.46 -23.32
C ILE A 346 -1.90 -6.15 -23.79
N LEU A 347 -2.10 -6.30 -25.11
CA LEU A 347 -3.25 -7.02 -25.66
C LEU A 347 -3.27 -8.50 -25.27
N CYS A 348 -2.11 -9.15 -25.25
CA CYS A 348 -2.01 -10.53 -24.78
C CYS A 348 -2.53 -10.63 -23.34
N ALA A 349 -2.07 -9.75 -22.43
CA ALA A 349 -2.52 -9.73 -21.04
C ALA A 349 -4.01 -9.36 -20.89
N THR A 350 -4.52 -8.48 -21.74
CA THR A 350 -5.95 -8.15 -21.84
C THR A 350 -6.76 -9.38 -22.25
N GLY A 351 -6.33 -10.10 -23.27
CA GLY A 351 -7.08 -11.20 -23.90
C GLY A 351 -7.25 -12.45 -23.00
N TYR A 352 -6.29 -12.72 -22.10
CA TYR A 352 -6.42 -13.84 -21.18
C TYR A 352 -6.96 -13.44 -19.79
N ALA A 353 -7.38 -12.19 -19.61
CA ALA A 353 -7.91 -11.73 -18.32
C ALA A 353 -9.23 -12.41 -17.89
N GLY A 354 -9.91 -13.10 -18.81
CA GLY A 354 -11.12 -13.87 -18.50
C GLY A 354 -12.39 -13.01 -18.36
N VAL A 355 -12.40 -11.85 -19.02
CA VAL A 355 -13.57 -10.95 -19.09
C VAL A 355 -13.96 -10.69 -20.54
N GLU A 356 -15.14 -10.09 -20.74
CA GLU A 356 -15.61 -9.72 -22.07
C GLU A 356 -14.75 -8.58 -22.66
N VAL A 357 -14.30 -8.75 -23.89
CA VAL A 357 -13.54 -7.78 -24.69
C VAL A 357 -14.05 -7.82 -26.11
N VAL A 358 -14.19 -6.66 -26.76
CA VAL A 358 -14.55 -6.60 -28.18
C VAL A 358 -13.30 -6.20 -28.98
N PRO A 359 -12.53 -7.17 -29.54
CA PRO A 359 -11.25 -6.89 -30.18
C PRO A 359 -11.32 -5.83 -31.28
N ALA A 360 -12.36 -5.85 -32.13
CA ALA A 360 -12.55 -4.89 -33.21
C ALA A 360 -12.94 -3.46 -32.75
N LYS A 361 -13.11 -3.25 -31.43
CA LYS A 361 -13.39 -1.94 -30.83
C LYS A 361 -12.38 -1.58 -29.73
N THR A 362 -11.39 -2.44 -29.48
CA THR A 362 -10.38 -2.24 -28.46
C THR A 362 -9.40 -1.14 -28.92
N ASN A 363 -9.09 -0.21 -27.99
CA ASN A 363 -8.08 0.81 -28.20
C ASN A 363 -6.99 0.71 -27.12
N VAL A 364 -5.75 1.03 -27.49
CA VAL A 364 -4.62 1.10 -26.57
C VAL A 364 -3.83 2.36 -26.83
N SER A 365 -3.54 3.13 -25.77
CA SER A 365 -2.75 4.36 -25.83
C SER A 365 -1.75 4.46 -24.69
N PHE A 366 -0.64 5.17 -24.93
CA PHE A 366 0.21 5.71 -23.89
C PHE A 366 -0.15 7.17 -23.64
N VAL A 367 -0.36 7.53 -22.39
CA VAL A 367 -0.67 8.90 -21.96
C VAL A 367 0.51 9.45 -21.17
N PRO A 368 1.21 10.45 -21.71
CA PRO A 368 2.35 11.07 -21.03
C PRO A 368 1.94 11.81 -19.76
N SER A 369 2.81 11.78 -18.74
CA SER A 369 2.57 12.48 -17.47
C SER A 369 2.80 14.00 -17.53
N ASP A 370 3.41 14.50 -18.62
CA ASP A 370 3.70 15.91 -18.84
C ASP A 370 2.50 16.69 -19.44
N GLY A 371 1.38 16.00 -19.69
CA GLY A 371 0.16 16.59 -20.27
C GLY A 371 0.22 16.78 -21.79
N SER A 372 1.25 16.30 -22.48
CA SER A 372 1.30 16.26 -23.94
C SER A 372 0.31 15.24 -24.52
N ALA A 373 0.13 15.27 -25.85
CA ALA A 373 -0.84 14.40 -26.51
C ALA A 373 -0.56 12.91 -26.30
N GLU A 374 -1.62 12.13 -26.11
CA GLU A 374 -1.54 10.67 -26.06
C GLU A 374 -0.95 10.09 -27.35
N LEU A 375 -0.24 8.98 -27.21
CA LEU A 375 0.25 8.19 -28.33
C LEU A 375 -0.67 6.97 -28.51
N LYS A 376 -1.45 6.97 -29.58
CA LYS A 376 -2.30 5.83 -29.96
C LYS A 376 -1.43 4.71 -30.52
N LEU A 377 -1.65 3.50 -30.02
CA LEU A 377 -0.91 2.28 -30.42
C LEU A 377 -1.80 1.31 -31.17
N LEU A 378 -3.08 1.26 -30.79
CA LEU A 378 -4.13 0.45 -31.40
C LEU A 378 -5.43 1.25 -31.43
N VAL A 379 -6.12 1.28 -32.54
CA VAL A 379 -7.43 1.93 -32.68
C VAL A 379 -8.41 0.99 -33.37
N ASN A 380 -9.56 0.75 -32.73
CA ASN A 380 -10.59 -0.17 -33.24
C ASN A 380 -10.03 -1.56 -33.64
N GLY A 381 -9.12 -2.08 -32.84
CA GLY A 381 -8.49 -3.37 -33.05
C GLY A 381 -7.42 -3.42 -34.15
N GLU A 382 -7.09 -2.30 -34.75
CA GLU A 382 -6.08 -2.19 -35.80
C GLU A 382 -4.86 -1.41 -35.31
N PRO A 383 -3.63 -1.85 -35.64
CA PRO A 383 -2.41 -1.19 -35.23
C PRO A 383 -2.28 0.18 -35.92
N GLU A 384 -1.87 1.19 -35.14
CA GLU A 384 -1.50 2.50 -35.65
C GLU A 384 -0.05 2.51 -36.17
N ASN A 385 0.25 3.48 -37.05
CA ASN A 385 1.63 3.74 -37.44
C ASN A 385 2.34 4.50 -36.32
N VAL A 386 2.95 3.76 -35.38
CA VAL A 386 3.53 4.31 -34.16
C VAL A 386 4.79 5.12 -34.48
N ASP A 387 4.88 6.33 -33.97
CA ASP A 387 6.10 7.11 -33.94
C ASP A 387 7.03 6.54 -32.85
N GLU A 388 8.00 5.74 -33.26
CA GLU A 388 8.94 5.06 -32.36
C GLU A 388 9.80 6.05 -31.54
N ALA A 389 10.14 7.21 -32.11
CA ALA A 389 10.90 8.23 -31.38
C ALA A 389 10.04 8.85 -30.26
N ARG A 390 8.78 9.13 -30.54
CA ARG A 390 7.82 9.62 -29.54
C ARG A 390 7.50 8.55 -28.50
N ALA A 391 7.36 7.30 -28.89
CA ALA A 391 7.16 6.20 -27.97
C ALA A 391 8.33 6.05 -26.98
N LEU A 392 9.56 6.13 -27.47
CA LEU A 392 10.77 6.09 -26.65
C LEU A 392 10.81 7.28 -25.68
N GLU A 393 10.52 8.50 -26.13
CA GLU A 393 10.47 9.70 -25.29
C GLU A 393 9.49 9.52 -24.11
N ILE A 394 8.27 9.03 -24.40
CA ILE A 394 7.27 8.75 -23.37
C ILE A 394 7.76 7.69 -22.39
N LEU A 395 8.38 6.61 -22.90
CA LEU A 395 8.89 5.52 -22.08
C LEU A 395 10.20 5.86 -21.33
N GLU A 396 10.84 7.00 -21.60
CA GLU A 396 11.95 7.51 -20.79
C GLU A 396 11.48 8.14 -19.48
N ALA A 397 10.27 8.67 -19.42
CA ALA A 397 9.70 9.22 -18.20
C ALA A 397 9.56 8.16 -17.10
N GLU A 398 9.65 8.59 -15.83
CA GLU A 398 9.40 7.71 -14.67
C GLU A 398 7.92 7.36 -14.60
N ASP A 399 7.04 8.32 -14.82
CA ASP A 399 5.60 8.18 -14.74
C ASP A 399 4.97 7.97 -16.13
N LEU A 400 4.14 6.94 -16.26
CA LEU A 400 3.43 6.57 -17.49
C LEU A 400 2.01 6.14 -17.17
N GLU A 401 1.03 6.52 -18.00
CA GLU A 401 -0.31 5.94 -17.99
C GLU A 401 -0.55 5.13 -19.28
N ILE A 402 -1.02 3.90 -19.12
CA ILE A 402 -1.47 3.01 -20.20
C ILE A 402 -2.99 2.97 -20.13
N VAL A 403 -3.65 3.32 -21.23
CA VAL A 403 -5.12 3.29 -21.36
C VAL A 403 -5.51 2.15 -22.28
N VAL A 404 -6.43 1.30 -21.81
CA VAL A 404 -7.03 0.23 -22.61
C VAL A 404 -8.54 0.37 -22.55
N GLN A 405 -9.16 0.58 -23.70
CA GLN A 405 -10.62 0.60 -23.86
C GLN A 405 -11.08 -0.74 -24.42
N LEU A 406 -11.98 -1.43 -23.71
CA LEU A 406 -12.38 -2.80 -24.06
C LEU A 406 -13.45 -2.88 -25.17
N GLY A 407 -14.11 -1.78 -25.48
CA GLY A 407 -15.10 -1.67 -26.55
C GLY A 407 -16.44 -2.37 -26.26
N THR A 408 -16.73 -2.71 -25.00
CA THR A 408 -17.95 -3.45 -24.64
C THR A 408 -19.21 -2.59 -24.58
N GLY A 409 -19.05 -1.26 -24.46
CA GLY A 409 -20.18 -0.33 -24.28
C GLY A 409 -20.72 -0.27 -22.86
N GLY A 410 -20.08 -0.93 -21.88
CA GLY A 410 -20.54 -0.97 -20.48
C GLY A 410 -20.22 0.30 -19.69
N GLY A 411 -19.25 1.12 -20.13
CA GLY A 411 -18.91 2.41 -19.54
C GLY A 411 -18.22 2.34 -18.16
N ALA A 412 -17.97 1.16 -17.60
CA ALA A 412 -17.25 1.00 -16.35
C ALA A 412 -15.74 1.13 -16.56
N ALA A 413 -15.04 1.65 -15.52
CA ALA A 413 -13.60 1.86 -15.56
C ALA A 413 -12.93 1.53 -14.23
N ALA A 414 -11.64 1.17 -14.28
CA ALA A 414 -10.80 1.00 -13.12
C ALA A 414 -9.37 1.47 -13.40
N LYS A 415 -8.65 1.85 -12.34
CA LYS A 415 -7.21 2.12 -12.36
C LYS A 415 -6.49 1.09 -11.52
N PHE A 416 -5.29 0.73 -11.95
CA PHE A 416 -4.37 -0.13 -11.24
C PHE A 416 -2.95 0.45 -11.36
N TRP A 417 -2.14 0.34 -10.32
CA TRP A 417 -0.80 0.90 -10.31
C TRP A 417 0.24 -0.20 -10.19
N THR A 418 1.27 -0.11 -11.01
CA THR A 418 2.37 -1.08 -11.04
C THR A 418 3.70 -0.39 -11.34
N CYS A 419 4.76 -1.16 -11.32
CA CYS A 419 6.10 -0.75 -11.73
C CYS A 419 6.63 -1.70 -12.81
N ASP A 420 7.78 -1.37 -13.38
CA ASP A 420 8.53 -2.25 -14.28
C ASP A 420 9.22 -3.40 -13.55
N PHE A 421 9.84 -4.33 -14.30
CA PHE A 421 10.77 -5.35 -13.79
C PHE A 421 12.17 -5.06 -14.29
N SER A 422 13.03 -4.59 -13.39
CA SER A 422 14.44 -4.32 -13.63
C SER A 422 15.33 -5.53 -13.28
N HIS A 423 16.58 -5.51 -13.69
CA HIS A 423 17.59 -6.45 -13.22
C HIS A 423 17.80 -6.35 -11.70
N GLU A 424 17.64 -5.14 -11.14
CA GLU A 424 17.83 -4.89 -9.71
C GLU A 424 16.78 -5.63 -8.86
N TYR A 425 15.54 -5.79 -9.35
CA TYR A 425 14.53 -6.63 -8.69
C TYR A 425 15.05 -8.05 -8.46
N VAL A 426 15.68 -8.65 -9.48
CA VAL A 426 16.26 -9.99 -9.36
C VAL A 426 17.45 -10.01 -8.41
N THR A 427 18.31 -8.99 -8.47
CA THR A 427 19.47 -8.85 -7.56
C THR A 427 19.03 -8.78 -6.10
N ILE A 428 18.03 -7.95 -5.78
CA ILE A 428 17.51 -7.76 -4.42
C ILE A 428 16.88 -9.06 -3.89
N ASN A 429 16.06 -9.72 -4.72
CA ASN A 429 15.29 -10.88 -4.29
C ASN A 429 16.02 -12.22 -4.42
N GLY A 430 17.15 -12.27 -5.14
CA GLY A 430 17.97 -13.47 -5.31
C GLY A 430 18.73 -13.89 -4.05
N ASP A 431 18.97 -12.98 -3.12
CA ASP A 431 19.65 -13.24 -1.82
C ASP A 431 18.95 -12.52 -0.65
N TYR A 432 17.63 -12.67 -0.56
CA TYR A 432 16.84 -12.09 0.54
C TYR A 432 16.94 -12.96 1.79
N ARG A 433 17.86 -12.59 2.70
CA ARG A 433 18.04 -13.17 4.04
C ARG A 433 18.12 -12.09 5.12
N SER A 434 17.24 -11.14 5.07
CA SER A 434 17.24 -10.04 6.06
C SER A 434 16.63 -10.45 7.40
#